data_b6dc3728394706c5992ac419dc719a30
#
_entry.id   b6dc3728394706c5992ac419dc719a30
#
_cell.length_a   1.000
_cell.length_b   1.000
_cell.length_c   1.000
_cell.angle_alpha   90.00
_cell.angle_beta   90.00
_cell.angle_gamma   90.00
#
_symmetry.space_group_name_H-M   'P 1'
#
loop_
_entity.id
_entity.type
_entity.pdbx_description
1 polymer ?
#
loop_
_entity_poly.entity_id
_entity_poly.type
_entity_poly.pdbx_seq_one_letter_code
_entity_poly.pdbx_strand_id
1 'polypeptide(L)'
;MQLATLFRRGVTAVAAAGLLAVSAATPAATLTVYTAVEAEDLKKYAARFNEDHPDVEIKWVRDSTGIITAKLLAEKNNPKADVIWGLAATSLLLMKSEGMLHPYRPRGIERLDSKFVDRDDPPAWTGMDAWVASICVNTVEQEKHGFATPTAWMDLTRPEYKGHVAMPNPNSSGTGFLDVSSWLQIFGEEGGWQFMDALHQNISHYTHSGSKPCKQAARGEVPIGISFAFRGAKSKADGAPIDIIVPSEGIGWDMEATAIVKGTGNLEAAQTLVDWSVSEKANMMYNEGYAVVAISELAKPVEHFPEGILEGMIDNDFEWAANNRKRILAEWQARYDSKSEAK
;
A
#
# COMPACT_ATOMS: atom_id res chain seq x y z
N MET A 1 59.51 84.47 17.05
CA MET A 1 58.09 84.74 17.24
C MET A 1 57.36 84.27 16.00
N GLN A 2 56.96 82.98 15.94
CA GLN A 2 56.08 82.44 14.89
C GLN A 2 55.26 81.32 15.50
N LEU A 3 53.96 81.48 15.46
CA LEU A 3 53.00 80.50 15.89
C LEU A 3 52.87 79.40 14.78
N ALA A 4 52.96 78.17 15.17
CA ALA A 4 52.67 77.05 14.32
C ALA A 4 51.22 76.50 14.61
N THR A 5 50.38 76.52 13.61
CA THR A 5 49.00 76.09 13.71
C THR A 5 48.96 74.54 13.31
N LEU A 6 48.52 73.71 14.25
CA LEU A 6 48.32 72.31 14.04
C LEU A 6 46.90 71.99 13.49
N PHE A 7 46.79 71.48 12.28
CA PHE A 7 45.57 70.95 11.74
C PHE A 7 45.34 69.50 12.25
N ARG A 8 44.27 69.31 13.04
CA ARG A 8 43.74 67.97 13.37
C ARG A 8 42.79 67.47 12.26
N ARG A 9 43.16 66.48 11.51
CA ARG A 9 42.25 65.76 10.64
C ARG A 9 41.48 64.72 11.46
N GLY A 10 40.17 64.91 11.61
CA GLY A 10 39.27 63.92 12.17
C GLY A 10 38.98 62.82 11.14
N VAL A 11 39.28 61.61 11.50
CA VAL A 11 38.86 60.39 10.74
C VAL A 11 37.53 59.93 11.31
N THR A 12 36.45 60.06 10.52
CA THR A 12 35.13 59.54 10.86
C THR A 12 35.09 58.08 10.44
N ALA A 13 35.14 57.15 11.39
CA ALA A 13 34.91 55.74 11.15
C ALA A 13 33.40 55.48 11.04
N VAL A 14 32.91 55.13 9.86
CA VAL A 14 31.57 54.63 9.61
C VAL A 14 31.56 53.17 9.98
N ALA A 15 30.97 52.79 11.10
CA ALA A 15 30.68 51.41 11.46
C ALA A 15 29.48 50.91 10.68
N ALA A 16 29.69 50.13 9.65
CA ALA A 16 28.65 49.38 8.94
C ALA A 16 28.20 48.21 9.83
N ALA A 17 27.10 48.36 10.56
CA ALA A 17 26.42 47.27 11.25
C ALA A 17 25.74 46.36 10.21
N GLY A 18 26.38 45.25 9.84
CA GLY A 18 25.76 44.20 9.06
C GLY A 18 24.69 43.50 9.89
N LEU A 19 23.41 43.71 9.57
CA LEU A 19 22.32 42.88 10.08
C LEU A 19 22.46 41.50 9.44
N LEU A 20 23.02 40.56 10.18
CA LEU A 20 22.86 39.14 9.92
C LEU A 20 21.38 38.78 10.19
N ALA A 21 20.56 38.68 9.13
CA ALA A 21 19.25 38.08 9.21
C ALA A 21 19.45 36.59 9.54
N VAL A 22 19.34 36.23 10.80
CA VAL A 22 19.20 34.84 11.22
C VAL A 22 17.82 34.44 10.73
N SER A 23 17.77 33.72 9.58
CA SER A 23 16.57 32.98 9.18
C SER A 23 16.29 31.96 10.29
N ALA A 24 15.31 32.28 11.14
CA ALA A 24 14.77 31.31 12.06
C ALA A 24 14.21 30.18 11.15
N ALA A 25 14.87 29.03 11.13
CA ALA A 25 14.33 27.82 10.51
C ALA A 25 12.98 27.58 11.19
N THR A 26 11.90 27.62 10.42
CA THR A 26 10.58 27.18 10.89
C THR A 26 10.75 25.77 11.38
N PRO A 27 10.28 25.40 12.59
CA PRO A 27 10.36 24.01 13.04
C PRO A 27 9.66 23.12 12.01
N ALA A 28 10.35 22.08 11.54
CA ALA A 28 9.81 21.13 10.59
C ALA A 28 8.54 20.50 11.18
N ALA A 29 7.44 20.53 10.41
CA ALA A 29 6.23 19.84 10.81
C ALA A 29 6.51 18.34 10.79
N THR A 30 6.14 17.63 11.86
CA THR A 30 6.29 16.18 11.92
C THR A 30 4.94 15.52 11.76
N LEU A 31 4.76 14.75 10.67
CA LEU A 31 3.57 13.95 10.40
C LEU A 31 3.76 12.53 10.91
N THR A 32 2.80 12.02 11.68
CA THR A 32 2.67 10.59 11.99
C THR A 32 1.83 9.94 10.89
N VAL A 33 2.46 9.10 10.06
CA VAL A 33 1.84 8.49 8.88
C VAL A 33 1.69 6.98 9.08
N TYR A 34 0.45 6.50 9.03
CA TYR A 34 0.14 5.08 9.11
C TYR A 34 0.07 4.48 7.72
N THR A 35 0.73 3.33 7.51
CA THR A 35 0.92 2.75 6.18
C THR A 35 0.99 1.24 6.19
N ALA A 36 0.58 0.63 5.06
CA ALA A 36 0.82 -0.78 4.76
C ALA A 36 1.75 -1.01 3.56
N VAL A 37 2.26 0.07 2.95
CA VAL A 37 3.26 0.01 1.87
C VAL A 37 4.44 -0.88 2.27
N GLU A 38 5.02 -1.60 1.32
CA GLU A 38 6.20 -2.42 1.57
C GLU A 38 7.35 -1.59 2.17
N ALA A 39 7.95 -2.07 3.27
CA ALA A 39 8.92 -1.30 4.05
C ALA A 39 10.14 -0.83 3.23
N GLU A 40 10.49 -1.59 2.19
CA GLU A 40 11.61 -1.30 1.29
C GLU A 40 11.35 -0.09 0.39
N ASP A 41 10.09 0.26 0.12
CA ASP A 41 9.70 1.36 -0.75
C ASP A 41 9.51 2.67 0.02
N LEU A 42 9.13 2.60 1.31
CA LEU A 42 8.89 3.79 2.14
C LEU A 42 10.07 4.76 2.19
N LYS A 43 11.30 4.24 2.23
CA LYS A 43 12.51 5.08 2.26
C LYS A 43 12.66 5.89 0.98
N LYS A 44 12.34 5.30 -0.18
CA LYS A 44 12.39 5.98 -1.48
C LYS A 44 11.33 7.07 -1.56
N TYR A 45 10.09 6.75 -1.14
CA TYR A 45 8.97 7.69 -1.16
C TYR A 45 9.21 8.87 -0.24
N ALA A 46 9.69 8.63 0.99
CA ALA A 46 10.04 9.69 1.91
C ALA A 46 11.17 10.58 1.36
N ALA A 47 12.23 9.99 0.82
CA ALA A 47 13.34 10.75 0.25
C ALA A 47 12.87 11.66 -0.90
N ARG A 48 12.01 11.13 -1.78
CA ARG A 48 11.50 11.88 -2.92
C ARG A 48 10.53 12.99 -2.52
N PHE A 49 9.68 12.74 -1.53
CA PHE A 49 8.83 13.76 -0.94
C PHE A 49 9.65 14.89 -0.30
N ASN A 50 10.68 14.54 0.47
CA ASN A 50 11.52 15.51 1.19
C ASN A 50 12.39 16.37 0.26
N GLU A 51 12.65 15.95 -1.00
CA GLU A 51 13.29 16.83 -2.00
C GLU A 51 12.43 18.05 -2.31
N ASP A 52 11.10 17.90 -2.31
CA ASP A 52 10.14 18.95 -2.61
C ASP A 52 9.69 19.69 -1.32
N HIS A 53 9.66 18.97 -0.19
CA HIS A 53 9.12 19.43 1.08
C HIS A 53 10.08 19.14 2.26
N PRO A 54 11.27 19.77 2.29
CA PRO A 54 12.29 19.50 3.32
C PRO A 54 11.88 19.97 4.72
N ASP A 55 10.82 20.76 4.82
CA ASP A 55 10.22 21.28 6.05
C ASP A 55 9.19 20.34 6.69
N VAL A 56 8.89 19.18 6.05
CA VAL A 56 7.97 18.19 6.56
C VAL A 56 8.70 16.86 6.83
N GLU A 57 8.77 16.48 8.11
CA GLU A 57 9.29 15.18 8.54
C GLU A 57 8.17 14.14 8.58
N ILE A 58 8.42 12.92 8.07
CA ILE A 58 7.46 11.81 8.16
C ILE A 58 7.94 10.78 9.17
N LYS A 59 7.10 10.49 10.17
CA LYS A 59 7.25 9.36 11.09
C LYS A 59 6.31 8.22 10.68
N TRP A 60 6.89 7.17 10.14
CA TRP A 60 6.14 6.00 9.70
C TRP A 60 5.72 5.10 10.85
N VAL A 61 4.45 4.70 10.85
CA VAL A 61 3.93 3.57 11.62
C VAL A 61 3.46 2.54 10.61
N ARG A 62 4.27 1.50 10.41
CA ARG A 62 4.07 0.50 9.35
C ARG A 62 3.73 -0.86 9.93
N ASP A 63 2.67 -1.47 9.41
CA ASP A 63 2.35 -2.90 9.54
C ASP A 63 1.47 -3.34 8.36
N SER A 64 1.07 -4.60 8.33
CA SER A 64 0.11 -5.10 7.34
C SER A 64 -1.25 -4.44 7.50
N THR A 65 -1.99 -4.33 6.37
CA THR A 65 -3.25 -3.55 6.27
C THR A 65 -4.24 -3.85 7.39
N GLY A 66 -4.48 -5.13 7.71
CA GLY A 66 -5.44 -5.50 8.76
C GLY A 66 -5.04 -4.98 10.15
N ILE A 67 -3.74 -5.00 10.45
CA ILE A 67 -3.20 -4.52 11.73
C ILE A 67 -3.31 -2.99 11.82
N ILE A 68 -2.93 -2.27 10.75
CA ILE A 68 -3.10 -0.80 10.68
C ILE A 68 -4.58 -0.42 10.78
N THR A 69 -5.47 -1.15 10.09
CA THR A 69 -6.92 -0.93 10.17
C THR A 69 -7.44 -1.11 11.60
N ALA A 70 -7.06 -2.19 12.27
CA ALA A 70 -7.48 -2.45 13.64
C ALA A 70 -6.93 -1.38 14.62
N LYS A 71 -5.69 -0.94 14.40
CA LYS A 71 -5.06 0.12 15.19
C LYS A 71 -5.80 1.45 15.04
N LEU A 72 -6.11 1.85 13.80
CA LEU A 72 -6.87 3.07 13.51
C LEU A 72 -8.24 3.04 14.19
N LEU A 73 -8.98 1.92 14.07
CA LEU A 73 -10.28 1.75 14.73
C LEU A 73 -10.18 1.84 16.27
N ALA A 74 -9.15 1.25 16.87
CA ALA A 74 -8.91 1.32 18.31
C ALA A 74 -8.60 2.76 18.78
N GLU A 75 -8.00 3.56 17.92
CA GLU A 75 -7.64 4.96 18.18
C GLU A 75 -8.71 5.97 17.74
N LYS A 76 -9.87 5.52 17.27
CA LYS A 76 -10.94 6.38 16.71
C LYS A 76 -11.25 7.60 17.56
N ASN A 77 -11.34 7.46 18.89
CA ASN A 77 -11.67 8.54 19.81
C ASN A 77 -10.47 9.40 20.24
N ASN A 78 -9.27 8.99 19.92
CA ASN A 78 -8.03 9.72 20.19
C ASN A 78 -6.98 9.40 19.12
N PRO A 79 -7.18 9.86 17.89
CA PRO A 79 -6.32 9.54 16.75
C PRO A 79 -4.86 9.93 17.02
N LYS A 80 -3.94 9.09 16.56
CA LYS A 80 -2.49 9.32 16.66
C LYS A 80 -1.87 9.58 15.30
N ALA A 81 -2.50 9.12 14.24
CA ALA A 81 -2.08 9.37 12.87
C ALA A 81 -2.57 10.73 12.39
N ASP A 82 -1.76 11.42 11.61
CA ASP A 82 -2.12 12.62 10.86
C ASP A 82 -2.62 12.24 9.46
N VAL A 83 -1.93 11.29 8.83
CA VAL A 83 -2.23 10.82 7.47
C VAL A 83 -2.19 9.30 7.44
N ILE A 84 -3.06 8.73 6.65
CA ILE A 84 -2.98 7.34 6.18
C ILE A 84 -2.46 7.41 4.75
N TRP A 85 -1.35 6.72 4.45
CA TRP A 85 -0.76 6.71 3.12
C TRP A 85 -0.41 5.29 2.69
N GLY A 86 -1.00 4.82 1.57
CA GLY A 86 -0.81 3.46 1.09
C GLY A 86 -1.46 2.41 2.00
N LEU A 87 -2.74 2.60 2.29
CA LEU A 87 -3.59 1.59 2.92
C LEU A 87 -4.67 1.17 1.93
N ALA A 88 -5.15 -0.06 2.00
CA ALA A 88 -6.22 -0.56 1.15
C ALA A 88 -7.43 0.38 1.12
N ALA A 89 -7.94 0.72 -0.07
CA ALA A 89 -9.13 1.56 -0.20
C ALA A 89 -10.35 0.96 0.50
N THR A 90 -10.50 -0.37 0.52
CA THR A 90 -11.53 -1.05 1.32
C THR A 90 -11.43 -0.74 2.82
N SER A 91 -10.22 -0.51 3.35
CA SER A 91 -10.04 -0.05 4.73
C SER A 91 -10.37 1.43 4.90
N LEU A 92 -10.06 2.28 3.91
CA LEU A 92 -10.42 3.71 3.97
C LEU A 92 -11.93 3.92 3.84
N LEU A 93 -12.63 3.10 3.06
CA LEU A 93 -14.10 3.10 3.01
C LEU A 93 -14.70 2.78 4.40
N LEU A 94 -14.14 1.79 5.11
CA LEU A 94 -14.53 1.52 6.49
C LEU A 94 -14.23 2.71 7.42
N MET A 95 -13.05 3.34 7.33
CA MET A 95 -12.73 4.53 8.12
C MET A 95 -13.66 5.70 7.80
N LYS A 96 -14.04 5.88 6.53
CA LYS A 96 -15.00 6.88 6.07
C LYS A 96 -16.37 6.65 6.71
N SER A 97 -16.89 5.43 6.68
CA SER A 97 -18.17 5.07 7.29
C SER A 97 -18.18 5.31 8.81
N GLU A 98 -17.04 5.20 9.46
CA GLU A 98 -16.82 5.47 10.88
C GLU A 98 -16.60 6.97 11.20
N GLY A 99 -16.60 7.85 10.19
CA GLY A 99 -16.42 9.29 10.32
C GLY A 99 -15.03 9.73 10.77
N MET A 100 -14.01 8.93 10.44
CA MET A 100 -12.61 9.11 10.90
C MET A 100 -11.75 9.91 9.92
N LEU A 101 -12.22 10.19 8.71
CA LEU A 101 -11.45 10.88 7.68
C LEU A 101 -11.85 12.36 7.59
N HIS A 102 -10.87 13.19 7.22
CA HIS A 102 -11.07 14.60 6.92
C HIS A 102 -11.17 14.78 5.40
N PRO A 103 -12.34 15.18 4.86
CA PRO A 103 -12.50 15.38 3.43
C PRO A 103 -11.57 16.49 2.91
N TYR A 104 -10.86 16.22 1.84
CA TYR A 104 -9.94 17.15 1.21
C TYR A 104 -9.85 16.87 -0.29
N ARG A 105 -9.89 17.93 -1.12
CA ARG A 105 -9.68 17.84 -2.56
C ARG A 105 -8.21 18.16 -2.89
N PRO A 106 -7.37 17.16 -3.17
CA PRO A 106 -5.97 17.40 -3.53
C PRO A 106 -5.81 18.18 -4.83
N ARG A 107 -4.73 18.93 -4.94
CA ARG A 107 -4.34 19.58 -6.19
C ARG A 107 -3.91 18.54 -7.21
N GLY A 108 -4.46 18.63 -8.41
CA GLY A 108 -4.18 17.67 -9.50
C GLY A 108 -5.07 16.42 -9.50
N ILE A 109 -6.08 16.37 -8.62
CA ILE A 109 -7.02 15.24 -8.53
C ILE A 109 -7.76 14.97 -9.86
N GLU A 110 -7.95 15.99 -10.70
CA GLU A 110 -8.61 15.88 -12.00
C GLU A 110 -7.84 15.02 -13.01
N ARG A 111 -6.60 14.68 -12.72
CA ARG A 111 -5.77 13.79 -13.55
C ARG A 111 -5.90 12.32 -13.18
N LEU A 112 -6.46 12.03 -12.01
CA LEU A 112 -6.66 10.65 -11.57
C LEU A 112 -7.82 10.02 -12.34
N ASP A 113 -7.69 8.75 -12.69
CA ASP A 113 -8.84 7.97 -13.13
C ASP A 113 -9.91 7.95 -12.05
N SER A 114 -11.17 8.10 -12.44
CA SER A 114 -12.30 8.24 -11.52
C SER A 114 -12.44 7.09 -10.52
N LYS A 115 -11.98 5.89 -10.86
CA LYS A 115 -11.95 4.72 -9.94
C LYS A 115 -11.00 4.90 -8.76
N PHE A 116 -10.01 5.80 -8.87
CA PHE A 116 -9.07 6.13 -7.81
C PHE A 116 -9.49 7.34 -6.96
N VAL A 117 -10.72 7.80 -7.10
CA VAL A 117 -11.23 8.95 -6.34
C VAL A 117 -12.49 8.55 -5.60
N ASP A 118 -12.56 8.91 -4.31
CA ASP A 118 -13.80 8.78 -3.55
C ASP A 118 -14.94 9.54 -4.22
N ARG A 119 -16.15 8.97 -4.19
CA ARG A 119 -17.33 9.51 -4.86
C ARG A 119 -17.90 10.79 -4.22
N ASP A 120 -17.52 11.09 -2.97
CA ASP A 120 -17.98 12.30 -2.29
C ASP A 120 -17.21 13.55 -2.79
N ASP A 121 -17.81 14.72 -2.63
CA ASP A 121 -17.21 16.00 -2.93
C ASP A 121 -17.27 16.95 -1.72
N PRO A 122 -16.14 17.33 -1.08
CA PRO A 122 -14.78 16.87 -1.37
C PRO A 122 -14.56 15.40 -1.00
N PRO A 123 -13.64 14.70 -1.68
CA PRO A 123 -13.35 13.29 -1.42
C PRO A 123 -12.73 13.10 -0.06
N ALA A 124 -13.02 11.96 0.60
CA ALA A 124 -12.42 11.60 1.86
C ALA A 124 -11.09 10.83 1.70
N TRP A 125 -10.84 10.26 0.51
CA TRP A 125 -9.62 9.54 0.17
C TRP A 125 -9.33 9.61 -1.34
N THR A 126 -8.08 9.35 -1.72
CA THR A 126 -7.63 9.20 -3.12
C THR A 126 -6.72 7.99 -3.25
N GLY A 127 -6.88 7.24 -4.35
CA GLY A 127 -6.01 6.12 -4.68
C GLY A 127 -4.66 6.57 -5.25
N MET A 128 -3.68 5.69 -5.18
CA MET A 128 -2.30 5.89 -5.63
C MET A 128 -1.96 4.95 -6.79
N ASP A 129 -2.15 3.67 -6.56
CA ASP A 129 -1.92 2.55 -7.47
C ASP A 129 -2.83 1.39 -7.10
N ALA A 130 -2.82 0.32 -7.91
CA ALA A 130 -3.56 -0.88 -7.61
C ALA A 130 -2.64 -2.10 -7.56
N TRP A 131 -2.86 -2.96 -6.56
CA TRP A 131 -2.27 -4.29 -6.54
C TRP A 131 -3.32 -5.35 -6.83
N VAL A 132 -2.88 -6.44 -7.44
CA VAL A 132 -3.75 -7.51 -7.91
C VAL A 132 -3.31 -8.84 -7.34
N ALA A 133 -4.27 -9.69 -6.99
CA ALA A 133 -4.03 -11.05 -6.54
C ALA A 133 -3.33 -11.88 -7.61
N SER A 134 -2.44 -12.78 -7.21
CA SER A 134 -1.78 -13.72 -8.12
C SER A 134 -1.27 -14.94 -7.38
N ILE A 135 -0.89 -15.96 -8.15
CA ILE A 135 -0.24 -17.16 -7.62
C ILE A 135 1.22 -17.13 -8.03
N CYS A 136 2.14 -17.22 -7.05
CA CYS A 136 3.57 -17.41 -7.27
C CYS A 136 3.89 -18.91 -7.22
N VAL A 137 4.40 -19.48 -8.30
CA VAL A 137 4.78 -20.88 -8.41
C VAL A 137 6.29 -20.99 -8.54
N ASN A 138 6.96 -21.68 -7.61
CA ASN A 138 8.37 -22.00 -7.76
C ASN A 138 8.53 -23.13 -8.78
N THR A 139 9.19 -22.85 -9.92
CA THR A 139 9.31 -23.78 -11.03
C THR A 139 10.20 -24.98 -10.70
N VAL A 140 11.20 -24.82 -9.85
CA VAL A 140 12.11 -25.90 -9.40
C VAL A 140 11.37 -26.84 -8.44
N GLU A 141 10.66 -26.30 -7.45
CA GLU A 141 9.88 -27.13 -6.51
C GLU A 141 8.69 -27.79 -7.22
N GLN A 142 8.06 -27.11 -8.19
CA GLN A 142 7.01 -27.68 -9.01
C GLN A 142 7.50 -28.91 -9.78
N GLU A 143 8.63 -28.81 -10.48
CA GLU A 143 9.23 -29.92 -11.22
C GLU A 143 9.61 -31.07 -10.29
N LYS A 144 10.23 -30.78 -9.17
CA LYS A 144 10.63 -31.77 -8.16
C LYS A 144 9.45 -32.58 -7.60
N HIS A 145 8.30 -31.95 -7.40
CA HIS A 145 7.08 -32.59 -6.93
C HIS A 145 6.21 -33.17 -8.05
N GLY A 146 6.51 -32.87 -9.31
CA GLY A 146 5.72 -33.32 -10.47
C GLY A 146 4.35 -32.66 -10.56
N PHE A 147 4.18 -31.46 -10.03
CA PHE A 147 2.90 -30.73 -10.05
C PHE A 147 2.61 -30.15 -11.44
N ALA A 148 1.35 -30.16 -11.84
CA ALA A 148 0.90 -29.31 -12.93
C ALA A 148 0.95 -27.82 -12.50
N THR A 149 1.26 -26.90 -13.42
CA THR A 149 1.12 -25.47 -13.14
C THR A 149 -0.35 -25.12 -12.99
N PRO A 150 -0.79 -24.49 -11.88
CA PRO A 150 -2.16 -24.03 -11.76
C PRO A 150 -2.41 -22.89 -12.76
N THR A 151 -3.59 -22.89 -13.38
CA THR A 151 -4.04 -21.85 -14.32
C THR A 151 -5.31 -21.15 -13.85
N ALA A 152 -5.90 -21.65 -12.79
CA ALA A 152 -7.16 -21.25 -12.20
C ALA A 152 -7.08 -21.30 -10.68
N TRP A 153 -7.90 -20.52 -9.97
CA TRP A 153 -8.03 -20.65 -8.51
C TRP A 153 -8.46 -22.05 -8.11
N MET A 154 -9.44 -22.61 -8.83
CA MET A 154 -9.95 -23.96 -8.56
C MET A 154 -8.88 -25.04 -8.68
N ASP A 155 -7.84 -24.85 -9.49
CA ASP A 155 -6.74 -25.80 -9.58
C ASP A 155 -6.05 -26.01 -8.23
N LEU A 156 -5.97 -24.96 -7.37
CA LEU A 156 -5.34 -25.05 -6.07
C LEU A 156 -6.05 -25.99 -5.09
N THR A 157 -7.25 -26.47 -5.43
CA THR A 157 -7.99 -27.47 -4.63
C THR A 157 -7.60 -28.92 -4.95
N ARG A 158 -6.76 -29.15 -5.98
CA ARG A 158 -6.31 -30.49 -6.38
C ARG A 158 -5.52 -31.17 -5.25
N PRO A 159 -5.72 -32.48 -5.01
CA PRO A 159 -5.08 -33.18 -3.90
C PRO A 159 -3.55 -33.18 -3.94
N GLU A 160 -2.96 -33.03 -5.12
CA GLU A 160 -1.51 -32.99 -5.33
C GLU A 160 -0.84 -31.82 -4.62
N TYR A 161 -1.56 -30.71 -4.39
CA TYR A 161 -1.04 -29.52 -3.71
C TYR A 161 -1.16 -29.59 -2.19
N LYS A 162 -1.61 -30.71 -1.62
CA LYS A 162 -1.84 -30.83 -0.18
C LYS A 162 -0.61 -30.49 0.65
N GLY A 163 -0.72 -29.42 1.46
CA GLY A 163 0.36 -28.91 2.32
C GLY A 163 1.44 -28.12 1.57
N HIS A 164 1.22 -27.77 0.30
CA HIS A 164 2.20 -27.07 -0.55
C HIS A 164 1.81 -25.63 -0.89
N VAL A 165 0.70 -25.13 -0.38
CA VAL A 165 0.22 -23.78 -0.65
C VAL A 165 0.33 -22.93 0.61
N ALA A 166 0.99 -21.76 0.54
CA ALA A 166 0.93 -20.73 1.55
C ALA A 166 0.02 -19.59 1.10
N MET A 167 -0.68 -18.97 2.03
CA MET A 167 -1.63 -17.87 1.77
C MET A 167 -1.56 -16.82 2.88
N PRO A 168 -1.83 -15.52 2.61
CA PRO A 168 -1.92 -14.52 3.66
C PRO A 168 -3.17 -14.70 4.52
N ASN A 169 -3.04 -14.47 5.83
CA ASN A 169 -4.19 -14.41 6.75
C ASN A 169 -4.98 -13.10 6.51
N PRO A 170 -6.28 -13.15 6.18
CA PRO A 170 -7.09 -11.97 5.87
C PRO A 170 -7.32 -11.03 7.07
N ASN A 171 -7.17 -11.53 8.31
CA ASN A 171 -7.30 -10.69 9.50
C ASN A 171 -6.11 -9.72 9.65
N SER A 172 -4.91 -10.13 9.24
CA SER A 172 -3.71 -9.29 9.31
C SER A 172 -3.35 -8.65 7.97
N SER A 173 -3.55 -9.35 6.86
CA SER A 173 -3.11 -8.94 5.52
C SER A 173 -4.23 -8.34 4.68
N GLY A 174 -3.95 -7.20 4.02
CA GLY A 174 -4.81 -6.64 2.98
C GLY A 174 -4.95 -7.57 1.78
N THR A 175 -3.85 -8.21 1.36
CA THR A 175 -3.89 -9.21 0.28
C THR A 175 -4.76 -10.41 0.65
N GLY A 176 -4.61 -10.92 1.87
CA GLY A 176 -5.48 -12.03 2.32
C GLY A 176 -6.97 -11.64 2.34
N PHE A 177 -7.29 -10.41 2.76
CA PHE A 177 -8.68 -9.93 2.69
C PHE A 177 -9.15 -9.71 1.26
N LEU A 178 -8.30 -9.19 0.39
CA LEU A 178 -8.53 -9.08 -1.04
C LEU A 178 -8.87 -10.43 -1.65
N ASP A 179 -8.05 -11.46 -1.41
CA ASP A 179 -8.26 -12.82 -1.92
C ASP A 179 -9.62 -13.36 -1.50
N VAL A 180 -9.91 -13.34 -0.20
CA VAL A 180 -11.18 -13.86 0.34
C VAL A 180 -12.38 -13.11 -0.21
N SER A 181 -12.36 -11.78 -0.19
CA SER A 181 -13.49 -10.96 -0.66
C SER A 181 -13.72 -11.10 -2.17
N SER A 182 -12.65 -11.25 -2.95
CA SER A 182 -12.78 -11.46 -4.40
C SER A 182 -13.28 -12.85 -4.74
N TRP A 183 -12.85 -13.90 -4.04
CA TRP A 183 -13.39 -15.25 -4.27
C TRP A 183 -14.89 -15.35 -3.96
N LEU A 184 -15.36 -14.62 -2.93
CA LEU A 184 -16.79 -14.51 -2.65
C LEU A 184 -17.55 -13.78 -3.76
N GLN A 185 -16.90 -12.84 -4.45
CA GLN A 185 -17.51 -12.16 -5.61
C GLN A 185 -17.43 -13.00 -6.89
N ILE A 186 -16.31 -13.70 -7.14
CA ILE A 186 -16.10 -14.54 -8.33
C ILE A 186 -17.03 -15.76 -8.31
N PHE A 187 -17.08 -16.47 -7.19
CA PHE A 187 -17.81 -17.74 -7.07
C PHE A 187 -19.18 -17.60 -6.41
N GLY A 188 -19.54 -16.39 -5.99
CA GLY A 188 -20.70 -16.16 -5.13
C GLY A 188 -20.45 -16.58 -3.68
N GLU A 189 -21.33 -16.15 -2.77
CA GLU A 189 -21.13 -16.35 -1.31
C GLU A 189 -20.94 -17.83 -0.94
N GLU A 190 -21.83 -18.72 -1.39
CA GLU A 190 -21.77 -20.16 -1.09
C GLU A 190 -20.56 -20.82 -1.79
N GLY A 191 -20.39 -20.57 -3.11
CA GLY A 191 -19.30 -21.14 -3.89
C GLY A 191 -17.93 -20.70 -3.41
N GLY A 192 -17.78 -19.44 -2.99
CA GLY A 192 -16.53 -18.91 -2.45
C GLY A 192 -16.14 -19.59 -1.14
N TRP A 193 -17.08 -19.85 -0.24
CA TRP A 193 -16.79 -20.59 1.00
C TRP A 193 -16.48 -22.06 0.70
N GLN A 194 -17.20 -22.72 -0.21
CA GLN A 194 -16.91 -24.10 -0.65
C GLN A 194 -15.51 -24.21 -1.27
N PHE A 195 -15.13 -23.24 -2.11
CA PHE A 195 -13.76 -23.15 -2.65
C PHE A 195 -12.72 -23.05 -1.53
N MET A 196 -12.91 -22.14 -0.58
CA MET A 196 -11.97 -21.94 0.54
C MET A 196 -11.90 -23.17 1.47
N ASP A 197 -13.00 -23.88 1.69
CA ASP A 197 -13.01 -25.15 2.45
C ASP A 197 -12.12 -26.21 1.77
N ALA A 198 -12.20 -26.32 0.46
CA ALA A 198 -11.36 -27.22 -0.33
C ALA A 198 -9.88 -26.75 -0.35
N LEU A 199 -9.65 -25.47 -0.63
CA LEU A 199 -8.32 -24.86 -0.62
C LEU A 199 -7.61 -25.04 0.72
N HIS A 200 -8.33 -24.89 1.84
CA HIS A 200 -7.77 -25.04 3.20
C HIS A 200 -7.12 -26.42 3.42
N GLN A 201 -7.59 -27.46 2.76
CA GLN A 201 -6.97 -28.79 2.86
C GLN A 201 -5.53 -28.76 2.33
N ASN A 202 -5.27 -27.92 1.31
CA ASN A 202 -3.97 -27.79 0.64
C ASN A 202 -3.07 -26.72 1.25
N ILE A 203 -3.61 -25.81 2.07
CA ILE A 203 -2.83 -24.78 2.78
C ILE A 203 -1.91 -25.43 3.79
N SER A 204 -0.62 -25.12 3.72
CA SER A 204 0.38 -25.43 4.74
C SER A 204 0.25 -24.51 5.96
N HIS A 205 0.18 -23.22 5.73
CA HIS A 205 0.02 -22.19 6.76
C HIS A 205 -0.48 -20.86 6.18
N TYR A 206 -1.07 -20.03 7.05
CA TYR A 206 -1.47 -18.66 6.73
C TYR A 206 -0.46 -17.67 7.31
N THR A 207 0.08 -16.79 6.48
CA THR A 207 1.14 -15.85 6.84
C THR A 207 0.58 -14.52 7.34
N HIS A 208 1.36 -13.82 8.18
CA HIS A 208 0.99 -12.49 8.68
C HIS A 208 0.90 -11.42 7.56
N SER A 209 1.84 -11.41 6.62
CA SER A 209 1.90 -10.41 5.56
C SER A 209 1.54 -10.97 4.19
N GLY A 210 0.99 -10.09 3.31
CA GLY A 210 0.60 -10.44 1.95
C GLY A 210 1.75 -10.84 1.03
N SER A 211 2.94 -10.28 1.23
CA SER A 211 4.12 -10.56 0.41
C SER A 211 4.87 -11.83 0.80
N LYS A 212 4.66 -12.35 2.02
CA LYS A 212 5.44 -13.50 2.55
C LYS A 212 5.23 -14.79 1.76
N PRO A 213 4.03 -15.19 1.34
CA PRO A 213 3.86 -16.42 0.56
C PRO A 213 4.67 -16.45 -0.73
N CYS A 214 4.64 -15.35 -1.51
CA CYS A 214 5.44 -15.26 -2.73
C CYS A 214 6.95 -15.23 -2.43
N LYS A 215 7.38 -14.55 -1.36
CA LYS A 215 8.79 -14.59 -0.90
C LYS A 215 9.22 -16.01 -0.49
N GLN A 216 8.34 -16.78 0.13
CA GLN A 216 8.59 -18.17 0.47
C GLN A 216 8.67 -19.05 -0.78
N ALA A 217 7.76 -18.88 -1.73
CA ALA A 217 7.85 -19.55 -3.02
C ALA A 217 9.14 -19.20 -3.76
N ALA A 218 9.51 -17.91 -3.79
CA ALA A 218 10.76 -17.45 -4.42
C ALA A 218 12.02 -18.14 -3.86
N ARG A 219 12.01 -18.50 -2.57
CA ARG A 219 13.13 -19.21 -1.89
C ARG A 219 13.00 -20.73 -1.87
N GLY A 220 11.93 -21.27 -2.46
CA GLY A 220 11.67 -22.73 -2.45
C GLY A 220 11.22 -23.28 -1.08
N GLU A 221 10.77 -22.42 -0.16
CA GLU A 221 10.23 -22.86 1.15
C GLU A 221 8.84 -23.50 1.01
N VAL A 222 8.09 -23.06 0.01
CA VAL A 222 6.83 -23.66 -0.45
C VAL A 222 6.79 -23.66 -1.97
N PRO A 223 6.18 -24.66 -2.61
CA PRO A 223 6.02 -24.65 -4.06
C PRO A 223 5.11 -23.53 -4.57
N ILE A 224 4.06 -23.18 -3.83
CA ILE A 224 3.00 -22.27 -4.27
C ILE A 224 2.72 -21.25 -3.17
N GLY A 225 2.73 -19.96 -3.56
CA GLY A 225 2.35 -18.84 -2.69
C GLY A 225 1.22 -18.03 -3.30
N ILE A 226 0.08 -17.93 -2.65
CA ILE A 226 -0.96 -16.94 -3.00
C ILE A 226 -0.49 -15.58 -2.47
N SER A 227 -0.43 -14.57 -3.34
CA SER A 227 0.11 -13.26 -3.01
C SER A 227 -0.38 -12.19 -4.00
N PHE A 228 0.47 -11.29 -4.41
CA PHE A 228 0.15 -10.25 -5.40
C PHE A 228 1.25 -10.09 -6.45
N ALA A 229 0.84 -9.70 -7.67
CA ALA A 229 1.68 -9.75 -8.87
C ALA A 229 2.95 -8.89 -8.74
N PHE A 230 2.89 -7.70 -8.14
CA PHE A 230 4.07 -6.85 -7.90
C PHE A 230 5.17 -7.60 -7.12
N ARG A 231 4.80 -8.33 -6.06
CA ARG A 231 5.76 -9.10 -5.27
C ARG A 231 6.39 -10.22 -6.11
N GLY A 232 5.59 -10.87 -6.94
CA GLY A 232 6.07 -11.87 -7.89
C GLY A 232 7.07 -11.28 -8.88
N ALA A 233 6.70 -10.18 -9.54
CA ALA A 233 7.56 -9.50 -10.52
C ALA A 233 8.90 -9.08 -9.92
N LYS A 234 8.88 -8.48 -8.73
CA LYS A 234 10.10 -8.10 -8.01
C LYS A 234 10.98 -9.30 -7.65
N SER A 235 10.38 -10.39 -7.15
CA SER A 235 11.15 -11.60 -6.83
C SER A 235 11.76 -12.23 -8.08
N LYS A 236 11.05 -12.20 -9.21
CA LYS A 236 11.55 -12.71 -10.51
C LYS A 236 12.67 -11.83 -11.05
N ALA A 237 12.58 -10.51 -10.91
CA ALA A 237 13.65 -9.55 -11.24
C ALA A 237 14.91 -9.78 -10.39
N ASP A 238 14.75 -10.19 -9.14
CA ASP A 238 15.84 -10.58 -8.23
C ASP A 238 16.42 -11.99 -8.57
N GLY A 239 15.96 -12.64 -9.64
CA GLY A 239 16.45 -13.92 -10.14
C GLY A 239 15.80 -15.16 -9.53
N ALA A 240 14.68 -15.03 -8.81
CA ALA A 240 13.97 -16.19 -8.26
C ALA A 240 13.32 -17.04 -9.37
N PRO A 241 13.40 -18.39 -9.27
CA PRO A 241 12.81 -19.30 -10.26
C PRO A 241 11.30 -19.44 -10.02
N ILE A 242 10.54 -18.37 -10.26
CA ILE A 242 9.09 -18.36 -10.06
C ILE A 242 8.36 -17.94 -11.32
N ASP A 243 7.18 -18.51 -11.51
CA ASP A 243 6.16 -18.01 -12.41
C ASP A 243 5.04 -17.31 -11.64
N ILE A 244 4.46 -16.31 -12.29
CA ILE A 244 3.37 -15.51 -11.73
C ILE A 244 2.14 -15.83 -12.57
N ILE A 245 1.14 -16.44 -11.94
CA ILE A 245 -0.06 -16.90 -12.62
C ILE A 245 -1.21 -15.93 -12.38
N VAL A 246 -1.88 -15.56 -13.46
CA VAL A 246 -3.16 -14.86 -13.48
C VAL A 246 -4.25 -15.91 -13.63
N PRO A 247 -5.02 -16.24 -12.58
CA PRO A 247 -6.08 -17.24 -12.64
C PRO A 247 -7.19 -16.88 -13.62
N SER A 248 -7.65 -17.88 -14.37
CA SER A 248 -8.61 -17.72 -15.47
C SER A 248 -10.02 -17.30 -15.06
N GLU A 249 -10.41 -17.51 -13.79
CA GLU A 249 -11.71 -17.09 -13.26
C GLU A 249 -11.76 -15.58 -12.97
N GLY A 250 -10.61 -14.91 -13.07
CA GLY A 250 -10.43 -13.51 -12.73
C GLY A 250 -9.65 -13.31 -11.43
N ILE A 251 -9.14 -12.11 -11.25
CA ILE A 251 -8.31 -11.74 -10.11
C ILE A 251 -8.92 -10.57 -9.36
N GLY A 252 -8.93 -10.68 -8.04
CA GLY A 252 -9.23 -9.56 -7.16
C GLY A 252 -8.14 -8.49 -7.23
N TRP A 253 -8.54 -7.27 -6.95
CA TRP A 253 -7.64 -6.15 -6.83
C TRP A 253 -8.14 -5.16 -5.77
N ASP A 254 -7.23 -4.45 -5.17
CA ASP A 254 -7.52 -3.28 -4.32
C ASP A 254 -6.51 -2.19 -4.69
N MET A 255 -6.64 -1.01 -4.14
CA MET A 255 -5.71 0.07 -4.39
C MET A 255 -5.07 0.55 -3.09
N GLU A 256 -3.79 0.93 -3.16
CA GLU A 256 -3.20 1.76 -2.13
C GLU A 256 -3.82 3.15 -2.21
N ALA A 257 -4.25 3.67 -1.08
CA ALA A 257 -4.96 4.94 -1.04
C ALA A 257 -4.52 5.79 0.15
N THR A 258 -4.72 7.10 0.02
CA THR A 258 -4.28 8.12 0.97
C THR A 258 -5.47 8.91 1.50
N ALA A 259 -5.46 9.24 2.79
CA ALA A 259 -6.47 10.04 3.44
C ALA A 259 -5.88 10.85 4.60
N ILE A 260 -6.46 12.00 4.91
CA ILE A 260 -6.16 12.77 6.10
C ILE A 260 -7.02 12.26 7.26
N VAL A 261 -6.42 12.06 8.42
CA VAL A 261 -7.16 11.65 9.62
C VAL A 261 -7.87 12.85 10.23
N LYS A 262 -9.16 12.69 10.53
CA LYS A 262 -9.96 13.75 11.14
C LYS A 262 -9.43 14.11 12.52
N GLY A 263 -9.23 15.42 12.74
CA GLY A 263 -8.74 15.95 14.03
C GLY A 263 -7.22 16.05 14.12
N THR A 264 -6.47 15.82 13.02
CA THR A 264 -5.03 16.12 12.99
C THR A 264 -4.74 17.56 13.39
N GLY A 265 -3.69 17.76 14.19
CA GLY A 265 -3.15 19.10 14.51
C GLY A 265 -2.23 19.66 13.41
N ASN A 266 -1.86 18.83 12.41
CA ASN A 266 -0.89 19.15 11.35
C ASN A 266 -1.56 19.26 9.97
N LEU A 267 -2.76 19.86 9.90
CA LEU A 267 -3.61 19.82 8.71
C LEU A 267 -2.90 20.31 7.43
N GLU A 268 -2.17 21.42 7.48
CA GLU A 268 -1.47 22.00 6.32
C GLU A 268 -0.39 21.05 5.79
N ALA A 269 0.43 20.49 6.67
CA ALA A 269 1.43 19.49 6.28
C ALA A 269 0.80 18.19 5.78
N ALA A 270 -0.32 17.77 6.37
CA ALA A 270 -1.09 16.61 5.89
C ALA A 270 -1.63 16.83 4.47
N GLN A 271 -2.19 18.01 4.19
CA GLN A 271 -2.64 18.39 2.84
C GLN A 271 -1.47 18.40 1.85
N THR A 272 -0.30 18.91 2.24
CA THR A 272 0.91 18.90 1.42
C THR A 272 1.32 17.48 1.03
N LEU A 273 1.30 16.52 1.97
CA LEU A 273 1.61 15.13 1.67
C LEU A 273 0.57 14.49 0.76
N VAL A 274 -0.71 14.78 0.97
CA VAL A 274 -1.80 14.24 0.13
C VAL A 274 -1.75 14.83 -1.29
N ASP A 275 -1.48 16.14 -1.44
CA ASP A 275 -1.24 16.76 -2.75
C ASP A 275 -0.07 16.10 -3.50
N TRP A 276 1.03 15.83 -2.78
CA TRP A 276 2.18 15.16 -3.37
C TRP A 276 1.85 13.72 -3.78
N SER A 277 1.05 12.99 -2.98
CA SER A 277 0.70 11.59 -3.24
C SER A 277 -0.07 11.38 -4.56
N VAL A 278 -0.80 12.39 -5.04
CA VAL A 278 -1.53 12.36 -6.31
C VAL A 278 -0.78 13.02 -7.47
N SER A 279 0.45 13.49 -7.24
CA SER A 279 1.27 14.17 -8.25
C SER A 279 1.78 13.21 -9.32
N GLU A 280 2.17 13.75 -10.50
CA GLU A 280 2.87 12.99 -11.53
C GLU A 280 4.13 12.33 -10.99
N LYS A 281 4.91 13.07 -10.18
CA LYS A 281 6.16 12.61 -9.60
C LYS A 281 5.95 11.37 -8.74
N ALA A 282 4.91 11.37 -7.89
CA ALA A 282 4.56 10.23 -7.07
C ALA A 282 4.06 9.05 -7.92
N ASN A 283 3.16 9.28 -8.87
CA ASN A 283 2.63 8.25 -9.76
C ASN A 283 3.73 7.58 -10.62
N MET A 284 4.73 8.34 -11.08
CA MET A 284 5.90 7.77 -11.77
C MET A 284 6.71 6.84 -10.85
N MET A 285 6.82 7.18 -9.56
CA MET A 285 7.48 6.31 -8.58
C MET A 285 6.67 5.05 -8.26
N TYR A 286 5.36 5.18 -8.13
CA TYR A 286 4.48 4.01 -7.94
C TYR A 286 4.60 3.05 -9.12
N ASN A 287 4.69 3.56 -10.34
CA ASN A 287 4.85 2.76 -11.56
C ASN A 287 6.21 2.02 -11.65
N GLU A 288 7.20 2.30 -10.80
CA GLU A 288 8.39 1.45 -10.71
C GLU A 288 8.07 0.02 -10.26
N GLY A 289 6.95 -0.18 -9.56
CA GLY A 289 6.51 -1.46 -9.03
C GLY A 289 5.11 -1.87 -9.46
N TYR A 290 4.20 -0.93 -9.65
CA TYR A 290 2.79 -1.19 -9.92
C TYR A 290 2.44 -0.89 -11.37
N ALA A 291 1.90 -1.88 -12.09
CA ALA A 291 1.50 -1.71 -13.49
C ALA A 291 0.25 -0.83 -13.65
N VAL A 292 -0.54 -0.68 -12.58
CA VAL A 292 -1.76 0.15 -12.55
C VAL A 292 -1.55 1.28 -11.55
N VAL A 293 -1.51 2.52 -12.03
CA VAL A 293 -1.36 3.73 -11.22
C VAL A 293 -2.54 4.68 -11.44
N ALA A 294 -2.78 5.58 -10.49
CA ALA A 294 -3.95 6.44 -10.49
C ALA A 294 -4.00 7.43 -11.67
N ILE A 295 -2.84 7.87 -12.18
CA ILE A 295 -2.72 8.63 -13.43
C ILE A 295 -2.34 7.65 -14.54
N SER A 296 -3.34 7.01 -15.15
CA SER A 296 -3.13 5.92 -16.12
C SER A 296 -2.31 6.30 -17.35
N GLU A 297 -2.34 7.56 -17.77
CA GLU A 297 -1.52 8.07 -18.88
C GLU A 297 0.00 8.02 -18.61
N LEU A 298 0.42 7.91 -17.35
CA LEU A 298 1.82 7.76 -16.93
C LEU A 298 2.25 6.30 -16.80
N ALA A 299 1.31 5.35 -16.85
CA ALA A 299 1.61 3.93 -16.67
C ALA A 299 2.54 3.42 -17.80
N LYS A 300 3.60 2.74 -17.40
CA LYS A 300 4.55 2.06 -18.28
C LYS A 300 4.59 0.57 -17.91
N PRO A 301 4.94 -0.30 -18.86
CA PRO A 301 5.16 -1.71 -18.56
C PRO A 301 6.16 -1.89 -17.42
N VAL A 302 5.81 -2.75 -16.47
CA VAL A 302 6.69 -3.15 -15.36
C VAL A 302 7.34 -4.49 -15.73
N GLU A 303 8.66 -4.61 -15.54
CA GLU A 303 9.41 -5.80 -15.88
C GLU A 303 8.90 -7.01 -15.11
N HIS A 304 8.78 -8.14 -15.81
CA HIS A 304 8.25 -9.41 -15.28
C HIS A 304 6.79 -9.37 -14.78
N PHE A 305 6.09 -8.26 -14.94
CA PHE A 305 4.67 -8.22 -14.62
C PHE A 305 3.92 -9.10 -15.63
N PRO A 306 3.03 -9.99 -15.18
CA PRO A 306 2.37 -10.94 -16.11
C PRO A 306 1.42 -10.20 -17.07
N GLU A 307 1.35 -10.69 -18.30
CA GLU A 307 0.35 -10.26 -19.27
C GLU A 307 -1.07 -10.63 -18.81
N GLY A 308 -2.07 -9.92 -19.31
CA GLY A 308 -3.48 -10.24 -19.02
C GLY A 308 -3.98 -9.76 -17.64
N ILE A 309 -3.18 -9.00 -16.91
CA ILE A 309 -3.57 -8.48 -15.57
C ILE A 309 -4.81 -7.59 -15.66
N LEU A 310 -4.83 -6.63 -16.59
CA LEU A 310 -5.96 -5.68 -16.70
C LEU A 310 -7.25 -6.37 -17.09
N GLU A 311 -7.15 -7.33 -18.01
CA GLU A 311 -8.27 -8.13 -18.50
C GLU A 311 -8.75 -9.13 -17.45
N GLY A 312 -7.85 -9.59 -16.58
CA GLY A 312 -8.16 -10.49 -15.48
C GLY A 312 -8.78 -9.83 -14.25
N MET A 313 -8.65 -8.51 -14.10
CA MET A 313 -9.23 -7.78 -12.96
C MET A 313 -10.75 -7.86 -12.98
N ILE A 314 -11.35 -8.36 -11.89
CA ILE A 314 -12.82 -8.41 -11.77
C ILE A 314 -13.40 -7.01 -11.57
N ASP A 315 -14.70 -6.84 -11.84
CA ASP A 315 -15.46 -5.66 -11.40
C ASP A 315 -15.67 -5.74 -9.88
N ASN A 316 -14.65 -5.27 -9.14
CA ASN A 316 -14.59 -5.43 -7.70
C ASN A 316 -15.48 -4.42 -6.97
N ASP A 317 -16.48 -4.90 -6.23
CA ASP A 317 -17.33 -4.09 -5.36
C ASP A 317 -16.62 -3.80 -4.02
N PHE A 318 -15.86 -2.70 -4.00
CA PHE A 318 -15.14 -2.24 -2.81
C PHE A 318 -16.08 -1.89 -1.64
N GLU A 319 -17.23 -1.29 -1.94
CA GLU A 319 -18.23 -0.92 -0.93
C GLU A 319 -18.80 -2.18 -0.26
N TRP A 320 -19.17 -3.17 -1.07
CA TRP A 320 -19.61 -4.47 -0.55
C TRP A 320 -18.52 -5.11 0.32
N ALA A 321 -17.28 -5.15 -0.15
CA ALA A 321 -16.16 -5.72 0.59
C ALA A 321 -15.93 -5.00 1.93
N ALA A 322 -15.91 -3.66 1.93
CA ALA A 322 -15.76 -2.85 3.14
C ALA A 322 -16.90 -3.07 4.14
N ASN A 323 -18.15 -3.06 3.67
CA ASN A 323 -19.34 -3.22 4.50
C ASN A 323 -19.48 -4.63 5.10
N ASN A 324 -18.98 -5.66 4.39
CA ASN A 324 -19.01 -7.05 4.85
C ASN A 324 -17.72 -7.49 5.57
N ARG A 325 -16.69 -6.63 5.66
CA ARG A 325 -15.38 -6.98 6.20
C ARG A 325 -15.45 -7.70 7.54
N LYS A 326 -16.19 -7.17 8.50
CA LYS A 326 -16.30 -7.75 9.84
C LYS A 326 -16.87 -9.17 9.81
N ARG A 327 -17.92 -9.38 9.03
CA ARG A 327 -18.57 -10.68 8.87
C ARG A 327 -17.64 -11.69 8.18
N ILE A 328 -17.04 -11.28 7.07
CA ILE A 328 -16.12 -12.12 6.30
C ILE A 328 -14.94 -12.56 7.16
N LEU A 329 -14.31 -11.65 7.88
CA LEU A 329 -13.15 -11.96 8.73
C LEU A 329 -13.51 -12.88 9.90
N ALA A 330 -14.69 -12.68 10.52
CA ALA A 330 -15.16 -13.54 11.61
C ALA A 330 -15.44 -14.97 11.12
N GLU A 331 -16.10 -15.12 9.97
CA GLU A 331 -16.39 -16.42 9.35
C GLU A 331 -15.10 -17.14 8.94
N TRP A 332 -14.19 -16.42 8.27
CA TRP A 332 -12.89 -16.97 7.88
C TRP A 332 -12.10 -17.47 9.11
N GLN A 333 -12.05 -16.65 10.16
CA GLN A 333 -11.34 -17.00 11.38
C GLN A 333 -11.92 -18.26 12.03
N ALA A 334 -13.25 -18.35 12.10
CA ALA A 334 -13.91 -19.51 12.67
C ALA A 334 -13.61 -20.81 11.92
N ARG A 335 -13.43 -20.74 10.58
CA ARG A 335 -13.19 -21.91 9.74
C ARG A 335 -11.71 -22.29 9.64
N TYR A 336 -10.78 -21.32 9.54
CA TYR A 336 -9.44 -21.59 8.99
C TYR A 336 -8.27 -21.15 9.86
N ASP A 337 -8.47 -20.42 10.97
CA ASP A 337 -7.37 -19.81 11.77
C ASP A 337 -6.40 -20.83 12.37
N SER A 338 -6.78 -22.10 12.43
CA SER A 338 -5.97 -23.18 13.02
C SER A 338 -4.61 -23.41 12.34
N LYS A 339 -4.43 -22.94 11.09
CA LYS A 339 -3.16 -22.98 10.35
C LYS A 339 -2.44 -21.64 10.29
N SER A 340 -2.89 -20.62 11.02
CA SER A 340 -2.23 -19.33 11.06
C SER A 340 -0.88 -19.43 11.78
N GLU A 341 0.14 -18.76 11.22
CA GLU A 341 1.44 -18.66 11.91
C GLU A 341 1.31 -17.92 13.23
N ALA A 342 2.17 -18.27 14.20
CA ALA A 342 2.23 -17.57 15.47
C ALA A 342 2.59 -16.09 15.28
N LYS A 343 1.94 -15.23 16.06
CA LYS A 343 2.18 -13.77 16.04
C LYS A 343 3.50 -13.43 16.69
#